data_9d45d4176ed9e295ffe1ed4a73fb6370
#
_entry.id   9d45d4176ed9e295ffe1ed4a73fb6370
#
_cell.length_a   1.000
_cell.length_b   1.000
_cell.length_c   1.000
_cell.angle_alpha   90.00
_cell.angle_beta   90.00
_cell.angle_gamma   90.00
#
_symmetry.space_group_name_H-M   'P 1'
#
loop_
_entity.id
_entity.type
_entity.pdbx_description
1 polymer ?
#
loop_
_entity_poly.entity_id
_entity_poly.type
_entity_poly.pdbx_seq_one_letter_code
_entity_poly.pdbx_strand_id
1 'polypeptide(L)'
;MSVMTPVFFYHLERQPLEVVLPKLLSMSLERGWRVVVQAGSEERAEAIASQLWSFDDESFLPHGTKADGFPDLQPVWITAVDENPNSANVRFYVDGAEAQAIDGLTRAVILFDGNDAESVERAREGWKRFRAAGHEVSYWQQDEQGRWQNRAAKG
;
A
#
# COMPACT_ATOMS: atom_id res chain seq x y z
N MET A 1 -12.13 22.53 -4.23
CA MET A 1 -10.72 22.42 -3.79
C MET A 1 -10.33 20.97 -3.64
N SER A 2 -9.26 20.59 -4.29
CA SER A 2 -8.73 19.23 -4.09
C SER A 2 -8.02 19.14 -2.74
N VAL A 3 -8.23 18.03 -2.04
CA VAL A 3 -7.57 17.76 -0.77
C VAL A 3 -6.29 17.00 -1.07
N MET A 4 -5.16 17.58 -0.69
CA MET A 4 -3.85 16.96 -0.92
C MET A 4 -3.64 15.75 -0.01
N THR A 5 -3.09 14.69 -0.59
CA THR A 5 -2.82 13.46 0.13
C THR A 5 -1.33 13.15 0.05
N PRO A 6 -0.65 12.85 1.18
CA PRO A 6 0.72 12.34 1.12
C PRO A 6 0.74 10.99 0.39
N VAL A 7 1.58 10.88 -0.63
CA VAL A 7 1.71 9.66 -1.44
C VAL A 7 3.11 9.10 -1.26
N PHE A 8 3.19 7.83 -0.83
CA PHE A 8 4.45 7.15 -0.58
C PHE A 8 4.64 6.04 -1.60
N PHE A 9 5.70 6.12 -2.40
CA PHE A 9 6.09 5.06 -3.32
C PHE A 9 7.21 4.25 -2.68
N TYR A 10 6.98 2.94 -2.50
CA TYR A 10 7.98 2.02 -1.95
C TYR A 10 8.52 1.14 -3.06
N HIS A 11 9.78 1.33 -3.39
CA HIS A 11 10.51 0.59 -4.43
C HIS A 11 11.09 -0.67 -3.80
N LEU A 12 10.51 -1.82 -4.09
CA LEU A 12 10.90 -3.09 -3.48
C LEU A 12 11.95 -3.79 -4.34
N GLU A 13 13.17 -3.89 -3.83
CA GLU A 13 14.28 -4.56 -4.48
C GLU A 13 14.89 -5.66 -3.62
N ARG A 14 15.11 -5.34 -2.34
CA ARG A 14 15.84 -6.22 -1.43
C ARG A 14 14.94 -7.14 -0.64
N GLN A 15 13.75 -6.66 -0.33
CA GLN A 15 12.76 -7.44 0.39
C GLN A 15 11.48 -7.52 -0.42
N PRO A 16 10.84 -8.70 -0.45
CA PRO A 16 9.59 -8.85 -1.21
C PRO A 16 8.40 -8.23 -0.47
N LEU A 17 7.31 -8.09 -1.19
CA LEU A 17 6.06 -7.55 -0.65
C LEU A 17 5.62 -8.29 0.61
N GLU A 18 5.78 -9.61 0.64
CA GLU A 18 5.36 -10.47 1.75
C GLU A 18 6.08 -10.14 3.07
N VAL A 19 7.24 -9.52 2.99
CA VAL A 19 8.00 -9.09 4.17
C VAL A 19 7.69 -7.65 4.55
N VAL A 20 7.58 -6.78 3.55
CA VAL A 20 7.43 -5.33 3.77
C VAL A 20 6.00 -4.96 4.16
N LEU A 21 5.01 -5.52 3.47
CA LEU A 21 3.60 -5.16 3.67
C LEU A 21 3.13 -5.36 5.11
N PRO A 22 3.37 -6.52 5.75
CA PRO A 22 2.88 -6.71 7.12
C PRO A 22 3.45 -5.69 8.10
N LYS A 23 4.70 -5.30 7.92
CA LYS A 23 5.33 -4.29 8.80
C LYS A 23 4.67 -2.93 8.65
N LEU A 24 4.41 -2.52 7.41
CA LEU A 24 3.74 -1.24 7.15
C LEU A 24 2.30 -1.24 7.64
N LEU A 25 1.60 -2.36 7.52
CA LEU A 25 0.24 -2.49 8.03
C LEU A 25 0.22 -2.40 9.55
N SER A 26 1.14 -3.08 10.21
CA SER A 26 1.25 -3.02 11.68
C SER A 26 1.49 -1.60 12.16
N MET A 27 2.38 -0.87 11.48
CA MET A 27 2.67 0.52 11.82
C MET A 27 1.44 1.40 11.66
N SER A 28 0.65 1.16 10.62
CA SER A 28 -0.59 1.91 10.37
C SER A 28 -1.61 1.68 11.47
N LEU A 29 -1.78 0.42 11.87
CA LEU A 29 -2.72 0.06 12.95
C LEU A 29 -2.28 0.63 14.29
N GLU A 30 -0.98 0.67 14.57
CA GLU A 30 -0.44 1.27 15.78
C GLU A 30 -0.76 2.75 15.88
N ARG A 31 -0.91 3.42 14.74
CA ARG A 31 -1.31 4.83 14.67
C ARG A 31 -2.81 5.04 14.78
N GLY A 32 -3.57 3.95 14.92
CA GLY A 32 -5.03 4.01 15.00
C GLY A 32 -5.71 4.14 13.65
N TRP A 33 -5.00 3.90 12.56
CA TRP A 33 -5.56 3.99 11.21
C TRP A 33 -6.23 2.69 10.79
N ARG A 34 -7.25 2.82 9.97
CA ARG A 34 -7.87 1.68 9.28
C ARG A 34 -7.35 1.70 7.84
N VAL A 35 -7.18 0.51 7.26
CA VAL A 35 -6.47 0.37 5.99
C VAL A 35 -7.29 -0.45 4.99
N VAL A 36 -7.25 -0.04 3.72
CA VAL A 36 -7.65 -0.86 2.59
C VAL A 36 -6.40 -1.22 1.81
N VAL A 37 -6.20 -2.51 1.52
CA VAL A 37 -5.14 -2.99 0.63
C VAL A 37 -5.81 -3.39 -0.67
N GLN A 38 -5.51 -2.69 -1.74
CA GLN A 38 -6.05 -3.00 -3.06
C GLN A 38 -4.99 -3.73 -3.88
N ALA A 39 -5.31 -4.95 -4.29
CA ALA A 39 -4.43 -5.78 -5.12
C ALA A 39 -4.88 -5.72 -6.59
N GLY A 40 -4.03 -6.17 -7.50
CA GLY A 40 -4.30 -6.12 -8.91
C GLY A 40 -5.35 -7.11 -9.40
N SER A 41 -5.68 -8.13 -8.58
CA SER A 41 -6.70 -9.12 -8.92
C SER A 41 -7.24 -9.76 -7.65
N GLU A 42 -8.41 -10.40 -7.73
CA GLU A 42 -8.98 -11.13 -6.60
C GLU A 42 -8.06 -12.26 -6.13
N GLU A 43 -7.45 -12.96 -7.08
CA GLU A 43 -6.52 -14.03 -6.78
C GLU A 43 -5.34 -13.52 -5.94
N ARG A 44 -4.80 -12.37 -6.30
CA ARG A 44 -3.72 -11.77 -5.54
C ARG A 44 -4.17 -11.28 -4.17
N ALA A 45 -5.38 -10.74 -4.08
CA ALA A 45 -5.95 -10.31 -2.80
C ALA A 45 -6.06 -11.49 -1.83
N GLU A 46 -6.55 -12.63 -2.31
CA GLU A 46 -6.67 -13.83 -1.49
C GLU A 46 -5.29 -14.39 -1.08
N ALA A 47 -4.32 -14.35 -2.00
CA ALA A 47 -2.96 -14.79 -1.71
C ALA A 47 -2.32 -13.93 -0.63
N ILE A 48 -2.51 -12.62 -0.70
CA ILE A 48 -1.98 -11.68 0.29
C ILE A 48 -2.62 -11.95 1.66
N ALA A 49 -3.94 -12.14 1.70
CA ALA A 49 -4.63 -12.44 2.94
C ALA A 49 -4.11 -13.71 3.59
N SER A 50 -3.89 -14.76 2.79
CA SER A 50 -3.35 -16.02 3.29
C SER A 50 -1.95 -15.86 3.87
N GLN A 51 -1.11 -15.06 3.24
CA GLN A 51 0.23 -14.79 3.72
C GLN A 51 0.24 -14.01 5.03
N LEU A 52 -0.71 -13.08 5.18
CA LEU A 52 -0.82 -12.30 6.42
C LEU A 52 -1.19 -13.17 7.61
N TRP A 53 -1.99 -14.21 7.39
CA TRP A 53 -2.34 -15.16 8.46
C TRP A 53 -1.14 -15.97 8.95
N SER A 54 -0.17 -16.21 8.10
CA SER A 54 1.01 -17.01 8.44
C SER A 54 2.29 -16.18 8.64
N PHE A 55 2.16 -14.85 8.65
CA PHE A 55 3.32 -13.95 8.73
C PHE A 55 4.11 -14.14 10.03
N ASP A 56 3.43 -14.22 11.15
CA ASP A 56 4.07 -14.33 12.46
C ASP A 56 3.06 -14.91 13.47
N ASP A 57 3.42 -16.03 14.09
CA ASP A 57 2.56 -16.69 15.08
C ASP A 57 2.32 -15.82 16.31
N GLU A 58 3.25 -14.93 16.64
CA GLU A 58 3.15 -14.07 17.81
C GLU A 58 2.48 -12.73 17.52
N SER A 59 2.43 -12.36 16.26
CA SER A 59 1.89 -11.06 15.79
C SER A 59 0.54 -11.27 15.13
N PHE A 60 -0.53 -10.95 15.80
CA PHE A 60 -1.85 -11.02 15.19
C PHE A 60 -2.14 -9.72 14.44
N LEU A 61 -2.29 -9.82 13.11
CA LEU A 61 -2.65 -8.69 12.26
C LEU A 61 -4.10 -8.86 11.81
N PRO A 62 -5.06 -8.15 12.45
CA PRO A 62 -6.48 -8.32 12.09
C PRO A 62 -6.77 -7.82 10.69
N HIS A 63 -7.26 -8.70 9.84
CA HIS A 63 -7.59 -8.39 8.46
C HIS A 63 -8.69 -9.28 7.93
N GLY A 64 -9.29 -8.89 6.80
CA GLY A 64 -10.31 -9.68 6.16
C GLY A 64 -10.45 -9.36 4.69
N THR A 65 -11.06 -10.30 3.96
CA THR A 65 -11.44 -10.15 2.56
C THR A 65 -12.94 -10.35 2.45
N LYS A 66 -13.49 -10.26 1.24
CA LYS A 66 -14.91 -10.54 1.03
C LYS A 66 -15.32 -11.95 1.45
N ALA A 67 -14.37 -12.90 1.46
CA ALA A 67 -14.62 -14.27 1.91
C ALA A 67 -14.87 -14.32 3.42
N ASP A 68 -14.28 -13.41 4.18
CA ASP A 68 -14.45 -13.31 5.63
C ASP A 68 -15.71 -12.52 6.02
N GLY A 69 -16.16 -11.64 5.16
CA GLY A 69 -17.30 -10.79 5.41
C GLY A 69 -17.05 -9.66 6.39
N PHE A 70 -18.10 -8.97 6.79
CA PHE A 70 -18.07 -7.87 7.76
C PHE A 70 -17.04 -6.79 7.41
N PRO A 71 -17.08 -6.26 6.18
CA PRO A 71 -16.04 -5.33 5.72
C PRO A 71 -15.92 -4.07 6.58
N ASP A 72 -17.02 -3.58 7.13
CA ASP A 72 -17.03 -2.38 7.97
C ASP A 72 -16.36 -2.58 9.33
N LEU A 73 -16.17 -3.84 9.75
CA LEU A 73 -15.55 -4.18 11.03
C LEU A 73 -14.05 -4.53 10.90
N GLN A 74 -13.56 -4.70 9.70
CA GLN A 74 -12.17 -5.13 9.49
C GLN A 74 -11.22 -3.93 9.57
N PRO A 75 -10.23 -3.94 10.48
CA PRO A 75 -9.22 -2.89 10.54
C PRO A 75 -8.40 -2.80 9.26
N VAL A 76 -8.13 -3.95 8.63
CA VAL A 76 -7.48 -4.04 7.31
C VAL A 76 -8.42 -4.82 6.39
N TRP A 77 -8.83 -4.18 5.31
CA TRP A 77 -9.68 -4.81 4.30
C TRP A 77 -8.87 -5.02 3.03
N ILE A 78 -8.82 -6.26 2.54
CA ILE A 78 -8.04 -6.64 1.36
C ILE A 78 -9.00 -6.91 0.22
N THR A 79 -8.82 -6.22 -0.89
CA THR A 79 -9.76 -6.25 -2.00
C THR A 79 -9.02 -6.09 -3.34
N ALA A 80 -9.73 -6.41 -4.44
CA ALA A 80 -9.21 -6.19 -5.80
C ALA A 80 -9.91 -5.02 -6.49
N VAL A 81 -10.84 -4.35 -5.80
CA VAL A 81 -11.62 -3.26 -6.38
C VAL A 81 -11.43 -1.97 -5.60
N ASP A 82 -11.77 -0.85 -6.24
CA ASP A 82 -11.67 0.46 -5.61
C ASP A 82 -12.88 0.69 -4.71
N GLU A 83 -12.75 0.27 -3.46
CA GLU A 83 -13.81 0.40 -2.45
C GLU A 83 -13.20 0.78 -1.11
N ASN A 84 -14.03 1.33 -0.22
CA ASN A 84 -13.59 1.70 1.12
C ASN A 84 -14.70 1.38 2.13
N PRO A 85 -14.97 0.08 2.38
CA PRO A 85 -16.09 -0.31 3.23
C PRO A 85 -15.85 -0.14 4.72
N ASN A 86 -14.58 -0.04 5.14
CA ASN A 86 -14.23 0.05 6.55
C ASN A 86 -13.85 1.47 6.99
N SER A 87 -14.19 2.47 6.19
CA SER A 87 -13.85 3.88 6.45
C SER A 87 -12.35 4.07 6.68
N ALA A 88 -11.55 3.51 5.79
CA ALA A 88 -10.10 3.55 5.89
C ALA A 88 -9.54 4.95 5.71
N ASN A 89 -8.54 5.28 6.54
CA ASN A 89 -7.78 6.51 6.47
C ASN A 89 -6.66 6.39 5.41
N VAL A 90 -6.16 5.16 5.24
CA VAL A 90 -4.98 4.86 4.43
C VAL A 90 -5.31 3.77 3.43
N ARG A 91 -4.82 3.91 2.21
CA ARG A 91 -4.97 2.88 1.18
C ARG A 91 -3.60 2.46 0.69
N PHE A 92 -3.42 1.14 0.59
CA PHE A 92 -2.23 0.52 0.02
C PHE A 92 -2.57 -0.07 -1.33
N TYR A 93 -1.74 0.15 -2.32
CA TYR A 93 -1.90 -0.38 -3.67
C TYR A 93 -0.73 -1.31 -3.96
N VAL A 94 -1.03 -2.57 -4.24
CA VAL A 94 -0.02 -3.62 -4.41
C VAL A 94 -0.30 -4.45 -5.67
N ASP A 95 0.71 -5.18 -6.14
CA ASP A 95 0.60 -6.11 -7.27
C ASP A 95 -0.05 -5.50 -8.52
N GLY A 96 0.33 -4.28 -8.84
CA GLY A 96 -0.13 -3.61 -10.04
C GLY A 96 -1.47 -2.91 -9.93
N ALA A 97 -2.07 -2.86 -8.74
CA ALA A 97 -3.30 -2.10 -8.53
C ALA A 97 -3.03 -0.63 -8.83
N GLU A 98 -3.94 -0.02 -9.56
CA GLU A 98 -3.80 1.37 -9.97
C GLU A 98 -4.50 2.31 -9.01
N ALA A 99 -3.73 3.28 -8.48
CA ALA A 99 -4.28 4.30 -7.59
C ALA A 99 -4.93 5.39 -8.44
N GLN A 100 -6.22 5.58 -8.29
CA GLN A 100 -6.96 6.57 -9.06
C GLN A 100 -7.40 7.75 -8.21
N ALA A 101 -8.42 7.60 -7.40
CA ALA A 101 -8.95 8.68 -6.57
C ALA A 101 -8.41 8.55 -5.15
N ILE A 102 -7.46 9.39 -4.79
CA ILE A 102 -6.81 9.35 -3.48
C ILE A 102 -7.09 10.59 -2.62
N ASP A 103 -7.90 11.50 -3.11
CA ASP A 103 -8.20 12.76 -2.40
C ASP A 103 -8.82 12.47 -1.02
N GLY A 104 -8.34 13.20 -0.02
CA GLY A 104 -8.91 13.11 1.31
C GLY A 104 -8.39 11.98 2.19
N LEU A 105 -7.50 11.14 1.67
CA LEU A 105 -6.86 10.10 2.48
C LEU A 105 -5.78 10.71 3.37
N THR A 106 -5.56 10.09 4.52
CA THR A 106 -4.43 10.44 5.39
C THR A 106 -3.12 10.09 4.71
N ARG A 107 -3.11 8.98 3.95
CA ARG A 107 -1.93 8.54 3.21
C ARG A 107 -2.34 7.56 2.10
N ALA A 108 -1.69 7.65 0.96
CA ALA A 108 -1.76 6.65 -0.10
C ALA A 108 -0.38 6.02 -0.26
N VAL A 109 -0.30 4.70 -0.27
CA VAL A 109 0.96 3.96 -0.31
C VAL A 109 0.95 3.03 -1.51
N ILE A 110 1.95 3.15 -2.37
CA ILE A 110 2.11 2.30 -3.54
C ILE A 110 3.38 1.47 -3.37
N LEU A 111 3.23 0.14 -3.34
CA LEU A 111 4.37 -0.77 -3.27
C LEU A 111 4.52 -1.45 -4.63
N PHE A 112 5.69 -1.35 -5.22
CA PHE A 112 5.92 -1.92 -6.55
C PHE A 112 7.25 -2.66 -6.60
N ASP A 113 7.33 -3.66 -7.50
CA ASP A 113 8.52 -4.47 -7.68
C ASP A 113 9.58 -3.67 -8.44
N GLY A 114 10.63 -3.28 -7.73
CA GLY A 114 11.73 -2.50 -8.30
C GLY A 114 12.61 -3.31 -9.25
N ASN A 115 12.44 -4.63 -9.29
CA ASN A 115 13.17 -5.51 -10.21
C ASN A 115 12.42 -5.75 -11.51
N ASP A 116 11.19 -5.24 -11.62
CA ASP A 116 10.37 -5.37 -12.82
C ASP A 116 10.29 -4.04 -13.55
N ALA A 117 10.85 -3.97 -14.76
CA ALA A 117 10.93 -2.73 -15.53
C ALA A 117 9.55 -2.10 -15.80
N GLU A 118 8.54 -2.93 -16.05
CA GLU A 118 7.18 -2.45 -16.29
C GLU A 118 6.56 -1.80 -15.05
N SER A 119 6.77 -2.43 -13.90
CA SER A 119 6.28 -1.91 -12.62
C SER A 119 6.95 -0.57 -12.29
N VAL A 120 8.25 -0.47 -12.53
CA VAL A 120 9.00 0.77 -12.31
C VAL A 120 8.47 1.88 -13.21
N GLU A 121 8.21 1.58 -14.47
CA GLU A 121 7.68 2.58 -15.41
C GLU A 121 6.30 3.07 -15.01
N ARG A 122 5.42 2.16 -14.59
CA ARG A 122 4.08 2.54 -14.10
C ARG A 122 4.17 3.40 -12.84
N ALA A 123 5.12 3.08 -11.95
CA ALA A 123 5.35 3.87 -10.75
C ALA A 123 5.81 5.29 -11.09
N ARG A 124 6.68 5.44 -12.09
CA ARG A 124 7.14 6.75 -12.54
C ARG A 124 6.01 7.59 -13.10
N GLU A 125 5.12 6.97 -13.87
CA GLU A 125 3.96 7.65 -14.42
C GLU A 125 3.01 8.11 -13.31
N GLY A 126 2.77 7.25 -12.33
CA GLY A 126 1.96 7.60 -11.16
C GLY A 126 2.58 8.74 -10.36
N TRP A 127 3.89 8.70 -10.17
CA TRP A 127 4.65 9.76 -9.51
C TRP A 127 4.40 11.11 -10.16
N LYS A 128 4.58 11.18 -11.49
CA LYS A 128 4.39 12.42 -12.24
C LYS A 128 2.94 12.90 -12.16
N ARG A 129 1.99 11.99 -12.27
CA ARG A 129 0.57 12.32 -12.23
C ARG A 129 0.15 12.89 -10.88
N PHE A 130 0.54 12.27 -9.80
CA PHE A 130 0.18 12.73 -8.46
C PHE A 130 0.88 14.04 -8.11
N ARG A 131 2.12 14.19 -8.54
CA ARG A 131 2.87 15.42 -8.33
C ARG A 131 2.23 16.58 -9.08
N ALA A 132 1.83 16.35 -10.33
CA ALA A 132 1.15 17.35 -11.16
C ALA A 132 -0.21 17.74 -10.55
N ALA A 133 -0.86 16.81 -9.86
CA ALA A 133 -2.13 17.07 -9.18
C ALA A 133 -1.98 17.82 -7.86
N GLY A 134 -0.75 18.06 -7.41
CA GLY A 134 -0.49 18.84 -6.22
C GLY A 134 -0.30 18.03 -4.93
N HIS A 135 -0.29 16.70 -5.03
CA HIS A 135 -0.06 15.87 -3.85
C HIS A 135 1.42 15.88 -3.45
N GLU A 136 1.67 15.68 -2.16
CA GLU A 136 3.04 15.56 -1.64
C GLU A 136 3.51 14.13 -1.87
N VAL A 137 4.48 13.95 -2.75
CA VAL A 137 4.92 12.62 -3.18
C VAL A 137 6.34 12.34 -2.66
N SER A 138 6.52 11.17 -2.06
CA SER A 138 7.83 10.70 -1.59
C SER A 138 8.15 9.34 -2.18
N TYR A 139 9.43 9.08 -2.42
CA TYR A 139 9.92 7.87 -3.06
C TYR A 139 10.90 7.18 -2.11
N TRP A 140 10.57 5.96 -1.70
CA TRP A 140 11.33 5.23 -0.68
C TRP A 140 12.03 4.02 -1.26
N GLN A 141 13.30 3.88 -0.95
CA GLN A 141 14.15 2.80 -1.42
C GLN A 141 15.06 2.37 -0.26
N GLN A 142 15.32 1.09 -0.13
CA GLN A 142 16.20 0.59 0.94
C GLN A 142 17.67 0.77 0.57
N ASP A 143 18.49 1.16 1.55
CA ASP A 143 19.94 1.20 1.39
C ASP A 143 20.54 -0.20 1.57
N GLU A 144 21.87 -0.33 1.54
CA GLU A 144 22.55 -1.60 1.67
C GLU A 144 22.31 -2.29 3.01
N GLN A 145 21.96 -1.52 4.04
CA GLN A 145 21.65 -2.05 5.37
C GLN A 145 20.15 -2.32 5.55
N GLY A 146 19.35 -2.16 4.50
CA GLY A 146 17.91 -2.41 4.54
C GLY A 146 17.09 -1.27 5.14
N ARG A 147 17.69 -0.10 5.34
CA ARG A 147 16.97 1.05 5.89
C ARG A 147 16.31 1.85 4.76
N TRP A 148 15.11 2.32 5.02
CA TRP A 148 14.36 3.10 4.05
C TRP A 148 14.92 4.52 3.92
N GLN A 149 15.17 4.95 2.70
CA GLN A 149 15.67 6.28 2.38
C GLN A 149 14.70 6.99 1.45
N ASN A 150 14.35 8.22 1.76
CA ASN A 150 13.50 9.02 0.88
C ASN A 150 14.36 9.61 -0.24
N ARG A 151 14.10 9.17 -1.47
CA ARG A 151 14.86 9.59 -2.67
C ARG A 151 14.18 10.72 -3.43
N ALA A 152 12.99 11.14 -3.02
CA ALA A 152 12.21 12.15 -3.74
C ALA A 152 12.92 13.50 -3.86
N ALA A 153 13.67 13.86 -2.85
CA ALA A 153 14.37 15.15 -2.80
C ALA A 153 15.49 15.27 -3.84
N LYS A 154 15.83 14.16 -4.50
CA LYS A 154 16.91 14.10 -5.50
C LYS A 154 16.40 14.06 -6.94
N GLY A 155 15.09 14.01 -7.12
CA GLY A 155 14.47 13.89 -8.44
C GLY A 155 14.23 15.19 -9.14
#